data_95e25199f0e69ff5135a15be853b0d75
#
_entry.id   95e25199f0e69ff5135a15be853b0d75
#
_cell.length_a   1.000
_cell.length_b   1.000
_cell.length_c   1.000
_cell.angle_alpha   90.00
_cell.angle_beta   90.00
_cell.angle_gamma   90.00
#
_symmetry.space_group_name_H-M   'P 1'
#
loop_
_entity.id
_entity.type
_entity.pdbx_description
1 polymer ?
#
loop_
_entity_poly.entity_id
_entity_poly.type
_entity_poly.pdbx_seq_one_letter_code
_entity_poly.pdbx_strand_id
1 'polypeptide(L)'
;MYSIIKCYLRHILAVCVVSLCVMTGTAASSVKLDVDWPQFMSKQDMVWETLPEYWYESAYMGNGMLGLMIYKEPGQNYIRLETGNCAVHDHRKGKNDLFSIGRLLTGHFALHPKGEILDGKMRVDLWNAETTADIVTTKGKIHLHSFVHSDKMIIVTKTTTEGEEKDFRWEWVPAPSESPRYLFAKGEGNWIKVPEDYPLNPAPEVTGTEKEGMSYQKLQAGGETAVAWKETVKKGERVLWVNLTHSYPESNAREISRNELEDALRCGYKNLQKTHRQWWNAYYPASFLTLPEGVKENFYWIQMYKLASATRADRALIDCTGPWLTKTPVSYTH
;
A
#
# COMPACT_ATOMS: atom_id res chain seq x y z
N MET A 1 57.09 11.74 -47.24
CA MET A 1 56.43 11.97 -45.94
C MET A 1 55.16 12.81 -46.04
N TYR A 2 55.11 13.89 -46.81
CA TYR A 2 53.93 14.76 -46.99
C TYR A 2 52.71 14.09 -47.68
N SER A 3 52.93 13.15 -48.57
CA SER A 3 51.84 12.44 -49.31
C SER A 3 51.08 11.43 -48.46
N ILE A 4 51.76 10.78 -47.52
CA ILE A 4 51.18 9.78 -46.63
C ILE A 4 50.27 10.45 -45.58
N ILE A 5 50.68 11.61 -45.06
CA ILE A 5 49.92 12.39 -44.10
C ILE A 5 48.60 12.91 -44.70
N LYS A 6 48.61 13.35 -45.96
CA LYS A 6 47.40 13.78 -46.69
C LYS A 6 46.38 12.62 -46.90
N CYS A 7 46.89 11.41 -47.13
CA CYS A 7 46.03 10.23 -47.31
C CYS A 7 45.36 9.85 -45.99
N TYR A 8 46.07 9.84 -44.87
CA TYR A 8 45.52 9.56 -43.55
C TYR A 8 44.48 10.62 -43.09
N LEU A 9 44.77 11.92 -43.34
CA LEU A 9 43.82 12.98 -43.02
C LEU A 9 42.49 12.85 -43.80
N ARG A 10 42.55 12.45 -45.07
CA ARG A 10 41.33 12.21 -45.89
C ARG A 10 40.53 11.02 -45.39
N HIS A 11 41.17 9.92 -44.96
CA HIS A 11 40.50 8.77 -44.41
C HIS A 11 39.89 9.06 -43.03
N ILE A 12 40.57 9.82 -42.17
CA ILE A 12 40.02 10.25 -40.87
C ILE A 12 38.81 11.16 -41.10
N LEU A 13 38.87 12.12 -42.01
CA LEU A 13 37.74 13.00 -42.35
C LEU A 13 36.56 12.23 -42.91
N ALA A 14 36.78 11.23 -43.79
CA ALA A 14 35.74 10.37 -44.33
C ALA A 14 35.08 9.51 -43.25
N VAL A 15 35.84 8.94 -42.32
CA VAL A 15 35.29 8.15 -41.21
C VAL A 15 34.52 9.05 -40.24
N CYS A 16 34.97 10.26 -39.95
CA CYS A 16 34.23 11.21 -39.11
C CYS A 16 32.90 11.67 -39.77
N VAL A 17 32.90 11.90 -41.10
CA VAL A 17 31.67 12.29 -41.81
C VAL A 17 30.68 11.12 -41.86
N VAL A 18 31.13 9.89 -42.07
CA VAL A 18 30.25 8.70 -42.01
C VAL A 18 29.75 8.46 -40.60
N SER A 19 30.58 8.64 -39.56
CA SER A 19 30.13 8.54 -38.17
C SER A 19 29.11 9.65 -37.79
N LEU A 20 29.25 10.87 -38.35
CA LEU A 20 28.29 11.96 -38.14
C LEU A 20 26.97 11.69 -38.86
N CYS A 21 26.99 11.08 -40.05
CA CYS A 21 25.77 10.73 -40.78
C CYS A 21 25.00 9.55 -40.16
N VAL A 22 25.67 8.66 -39.40
CA VAL A 22 25.00 7.58 -38.68
C VAL A 22 24.36 8.07 -37.38
N MET A 23 24.72 9.25 -36.87
CA MET A 23 24.14 9.89 -35.70
C MET A 23 22.90 10.76 -36.01
N THR A 24 22.50 10.90 -37.27
CA THR A 24 21.13 11.35 -37.57
C THR A 24 20.17 10.21 -37.33
N GLY A 25 20.09 9.76 -36.07
CA GLY A 25 19.01 8.90 -35.65
C GLY A 25 17.72 9.59 -36.07
N THR A 26 16.94 8.95 -36.89
CA THR A 26 15.56 9.29 -37.12
C THR A 26 14.95 9.54 -35.75
N ALA A 27 14.67 10.80 -35.43
CA ALA A 27 13.83 11.12 -34.30
C ALA A 27 12.59 10.25 -34.49
N ALA A 28 12.48 9.19 -33.70
CA ALA A 28 11.29 8.40 -33.70
C ALA A 28 10.17 9.39 -33.44
N SER A 29 9.30 9.61 -34.42
CA SER A 29 8.13 10.44 -34.22
C SER A 29 7.42 9.85 -33.00
N SER A 30 7.48 10.59 -31.90
CA SER A 30 6.76 10.17 -30.70
C SER A 30 5.28 10.16 -31.07
N VAL A 31 4.73 8.96 -31.22
CA VAL A 31 3.28 8.83 -31.38
C VAL A 31 2.66 9.40 -30.11
N LYS A 32 2.05 10.56 -30.23
CA LYS A 32 1.32 11.18 -29.14
C LYS A 32 -0.04 10.51 -29.07
N LEU A 33 -0.28 9.78 -28.01
CA LEU A 33 -1.60 9.22 -27.71
C LEU A 33 -2.49 10.36 -27.18
N ASP A 34 -3.59 10.62 -27.86
CA ASP A 34 -4.64 11.54 -27.42
C ASP A 34 -5.73 10.73 -26.71
N VAL A 35 -5.51 10.48 -25.42
CA VAL A 35 -6.41 9.70 -24.57
C VAL A 35 -6.93 10.59 -23.45
N ASP A 36 -8.24 10.65 -23.29
CA ASP A 36 -8.86 11.16 -22.06
C ASP A 36 -8.66 10.12 -20.94
N TRP A 37 -7.50 10.20 -20.31
CA TRP A 37 -7.09 9.23 -19.28
C TRP A 37 -8.06 9.12 -18.10
N PRO A 38 -8.57 10.21 -17.52
CA PRO A 38 -9.58 10.11 -16.46
C PRO A 38 -10.83 9.36 -16.91
N GLN A 39 -11.36 9.68 -18.11
CA GLN A 39 -12.54 9.00 -18.64
C GLN A 39 -12.25 7.53 -19.00
N PHE A 40 -11.08 7.25 -19.58
CA PHE A 40 -10.69 5.89 -19.93
C PHE A 40 -10.55 5.01 -18.68
N MET A 41 -9.79 5.49 -17.68
CA MET A 41 -9.52 4.75 -16.46
C MET A 41 -10.73 4.59 -15.55
N SER A 42 -11.68 5.52 -15.57
CA SER A 42 -12.91 5.41 -14.78
C SER A 42 -13.78 4.21 -15.14
N LYS A 43 -13.61 3.65 -16.35
CA LYS A 43 -14.27 2.41 -16.78
C LYS A 43 -13.57 1.15 -16.24
N GLN A 44 -12.36 1.31 -15.72
CA GLN A 44 -11.53 0.23 -15.22
C GLN A 44 -11.59 0.11 -13.69
N ASP A 45 -12.27 1.01 -13.02
CA ASP A 45 -12.36 1.04 -11.57
C ASP A 45 -12.91 -0.27 -10.99
N MET A 46 -12.43 -0.61 -9.79
CA MET A 46 -13.01 -1.70 -9.02
C MET A 46 -14.21 -1.16 -8.22
N VAL A 47 -15.36 -1.77 -8.42
CA VAL A 47 -16.62 -1.34 -7.81
C VAL A 47 -17.28 -2.50 -7.06
N TRP A 48 -17.70 -2.25 -5.84
CA TRP A 48 -18.48 -3.14 -5.01
C TRP A 48 -19.86 -2.52 -4.76
N GLU A 49 -20.91 -3.20 -5.14
CA GLU A 49 -22.29 -2.77 -4.90
C GLU A 49 -22.77 -3.09 -3.47
N THR A 50 -22.03 -3.94 -2.76
CA THR A 50 -22.18 -4.25 -1.34
C THR A 50 -20.81 -4.18 -0.67
N LEU A 51 -20.73 -4.01 0.65
CA LEU A 51 -19.44 -3.99 1.36
C LEU A 51 -18.76 -5.37 1.27
N PRO A 52 -17.48 -5.45 0.85
CA PRO A 52 -16.74 -6.71 0.90
C PRO A 52 -16.56 -7.16 2.35
N GLU A 53 -16.77 -8.45 2.62
CA GLU A 53 -16.64 -9.01 3.98
C GLU A 53 -15.37 -9.82 4.20
N TYR A 54 -14.61 -10.10 3.14
CA TYR A 54 -13.38 -10.89 3.25
C TYR A 54 -12.19 -10.13 2.72
N TRP A 55 -11.02 -10.37 3.32
CA TRP A 55 -9.78 -9.72 2.94
C TRP A 55 -9.43 -9.91 1.44
N TYR A 56 -9.74 -11.07 0.86
CA TYR A 56 -9.46 -11.36 -0.56
C TYR A 56 -10.42 -10.67 -1.54
N GLU A 57 -11.51 -10.10 -1.04
CA GLU A 57 -12.47 -9.29 -1.79
C GLU A 57 -12.28 -7.79 -1.51
N SER A 58 -11.37 -7.43 -0.63
CA SER A 58 -11.21 -6.07 -0.12
C SER A 58 -10.78 -5.07 -1.18
N ALA A 59 -11.17 -3.82 -0.97
CA ALA A 59 -10.47 -2.71 -1.63
C ALA A 59 -9.05 -2.63 -1.09
N TYR A 60 -8.06 -2.68 -1.98
CA TYR A 60 -6.65 -2.65 -1.61
C TYR A 60 -5.92 -1.46 -2.23
N MET A 61 -5.00 -0.90 -1.47
CA MET A 61 -4.14 0.22 -1.89
C MET A 61 -2.70 -0.04 -1.45
N GLY A 62 -1.75 0.56 -2.13
CA GLY A 62 -0.34 0.42 -1.75
C GLY A 62 0.59 1.36 -2.50
N ASN A 63 1.85 1.42 -2.04
CA ASN A 63 2.90 2.23 -2.65
C ASN A 63 4.20 1.45 -2.90
N GLY A 64 4.10 0.13 -2.98
CA GLY A 64 5.25 -0.75 -3.13
C GLY A 64 5.95 -1.12 -1.80
N MET A 65 5.54 -0.53 -0.69
CA MET A 65 6.07 -0.82 0.65
C MET A 65 4.95 -0.90 1.68
N LEU A 66 4.16 0.17 1.79
CA LEU A 66 3.01 0.29 2.67
C LEU A 66 1.76 -0.14 1.93
N GLY A 67 0.88 -0.89 2.58
CA GLY A 67 -0.39 -1.36 2.05
C GLY A 67 -1.55 -1.14 3.01
N LEU A 68 -2.73 -1.05 2.43
CA LEU A 68 -4.00 -0.94 3.14
C LEU A 68 -5.04 -1.81 2.44
N MET A 69 -5.82 -2.56 3.21
CA MET A 69 -7.04 -3.25 2.75
C MET A 69 -8.22 -2.77 3.55
N ILE A 70 -9.36 -2.53 2.88
CA ILE A 70 -10.59 -2.06 3.51
C ILE A 70 -11.72 -3.04 3.23
N TYR A 71 -12.36 -3.53 4.29
CA TYR A 71 -13.49 -4.44 4.22
C TYR A 71 -14.29 -4.44 5.53
N LYS A 72 -15.53 -4.93 5.52
CA LYS A 72 -16.31 -5.16 6.72
C LYS A 72 -15.83 -6.45 7.38
N GLU A 73 -15.50 -6.41 8.67
CA GLU A 73 -15.07 -7.60 9.40
C GLU A 73 -16.23 -8.62 9.52
N PRO A 74 -16.03 -9.88 9.10
CA PRO A 74 -17.09 -10.89 9.17
C PRO A 74 -17.62 -11.08 10.58
N GLY A 75 -18.96 -11.04 10.74
CA GLY A 75 -19.62 -11.23 12.03
C GLY A 75 -19.40 -10.09 13.04
N GLN A 76 -18.81 -8.98 12.64
CA GLN A 76 -18.55 -7.82 13.50
C GLN A 76 -19.21 -6.56 12.93
N ASN A 77 -19.48 -5.60 13.81
CA ASN A 77 -20.07 -4.32 13.43
C ASN A 77 -18.99 -3.22 13.28
N TYR A 78 -17.98 -3.45 12.45
CA TYR A 78 -16.98 -2.44 12.13
C TYR A 78 -16.36 -2.64 10.73
N ILE A 79 -15.84 -1.56 10.18
CA ILE A 79 -15.01 -1.61 8.96
C ILE A 79 -13.55 -1.73 9.37
N ARG A 80 -12.89 -2.74 8.83
CA ARG A 80 -11.49 -3.02 9.05
C ARG A 80 -10.62 -2.32 8.02
N LEU A 81 -9.62 -1.61 8.50
CA LEU A 81 -8.55 -1.01 7.72
C LEU A 81 -7.26 -1.75 8.06
N GLU A 82 -7.00 -2.87 7.38
CA GLU A 82 -5.83 -3.71 7.62
C GLU A 82 -4.59 -3.05 7.06
N THR A 83 -3.58 -2.82 7.90
CA THR A 83 -2.32 -2.21 7.50
C THR A 83 -1.23 -3.26 7.29
N GLY A 84 -0.31 -3.01 6.37
CA GLY A 84 0.83 -3.87 6.15
C GLY A 84 2.03 -3.12 5.58
N ASN A 85 3.23 -3.65 5.82
CA ASN A 85 4.45 -3.09 5.26
C ASN A 85 5.39 -4.23 4.87
N CYS A 86 5.89 -4.21 3.62
CA CYS A 86 6.78 -5.25 3.09
C CYS A 86 8.08 -5.41 3.89
N ALA A 87 8.55 -4.37 4.56
CA ALA A 87 9.80 -4.43 5.32
C ALA A 87 9.67 -5.15 6.67
N VAL A 88 8.44 -5.36 7.17
CA VAL A 88 8.22 -5.95 8.50
C VAL A 88 8.42 -7.46 8.47
N HIS A 89 9.63 -7.88 8.83
CA HIS A 89 10.03 -9.27 8.91
C HIS A 89 10.58 -9.61 10.28
N ASP A 90 10.60 -10.88 10.60
CA ASP A 90 11.14 -11.39 11.88
C ASP A 90 12.66 -11.44 11.89
N HIS A 91 13.43 -11.28 10.93
CA HIS A 91 14.90 -11.19 10.84
C HIS A 91 15.70 -12.22 11.68
N ARG A 92 15.07 -13.15 12.39
CA ARG A 92 15.79 -14.16 13.20
C ARG A 92 16.58 -15.11 12.32
N LYS A 93 17.85 -15.32 12.67
CA LYS A 93 18.71 -16.32 12.04
C LYS A 93 18.71 -17.57 12.92
N GLY A 94 18.43 -18.73 12.37
CA GLY A 94 18.43 -19.95 13.13
C GLY A 94 18.04 -21.20 12.37
N LYS A 95 17.99 -22.33 13.05
CA LYS A 95 17.73 -23.65 12.47
C LYS A 95 16.32 -23.81 11.87
N ASN A 96 15.41 -22.86 12.11
CA ASN A 96 14.03 -22.88 11.66
C ASN A 96 13.67 -21.64 10.84
N ASP A 97 14.31 -21.47 9.70
CA ASP A 97 14.06 -20.36 8.78
C ASP A 97 12.60 -20.25 8.34
N LEU A 98 11.84 -21.36 8.43
CA LEU A 98 10.43 -21.36 8.09
C LEU A 98 9.59 -20.38 8.92
N PHE A 99 9.93 -20.17 10.20
CA PHE A 99 9.23 -19.26 11.11
C PHE A 99 9.98 -17.94 11.31
N SER A 100 11.30 -18.00 11.32
CA SER A 100 12.18 -16.93 11.80
C SER A 100 12.46 -15.82 10.80
N ILE A 101 12.14 -16.02 9.51
CA ILE A 101 12.28 -15.01 8.46
C ILE A 101 10.93 -14.61 7.86
N GLY A 102 9.84 -15.04 8.48
CA GLY A 102 8.49 -14.75 8.01
C GLY A 102 8.13 -13.27 8.15
N ARG A 103 7.28 -12.79 7.26
CA ARG A 103 6.64 -11.49 7.43
C ARG A 103 5.76 -11.48 8.67
N LEU A 104 5.67 -10.32 9.30
CA LEU A 104 4.89 -10.12 10.52
C LEU A 104 3.69 -9.22 10.25
N LEU A 105 2.61 -9.51 10.95
CA LEU A 105 1.42 -8.67 10.98
C LEU A 105 1.70 -7.41 11.81
N THR A 106 1.09 -6.30 11.45
CA THR A 106 1.25 -5.03 12.16
C THR A 106 0.01 -4.64 12.96
N GLY A 107 -1.15 -4.89 12.43
CA GLY A 107 -2.44 -4.57 13.04
C GLY A 107 -3.39 -3.86 12.06
N HIS A 108 -4.50 -3.39 12.60
CA HIS A 108 -5.52 -2.71 11.81
C HIS A 108 -6.20 -1.61 12.62
N PHE A 109 -6.80 -0.66 11.90
CA PHE A 109 -7.80 0.23 12.48
C PHE A 109 -9.20 -0.37 12.29
N ALA A 110 -10.00 -0.37 13.33
CA ALA A 110 -11.42 -0.65 13.29
C ALA A 110 -12.21 0.66 13.33
N LEU A 111 -13.04 0.91 12.32
CA LEU A 111 -14.02 1.99 12.32
C LEU A 111 -15.31 1.45 12.89
N HIS A 112 -15.64 1.82 14.11
CA HIS A 112 -16.87 1.44 14.80
C HIS A 112 -17.94 2.50 14.59
N PRO A 113 -18.98 2.25 13.80
CA PRO A 113 -20.12 3.15 13.70
C PRO A 113 -20.92 3.18 15.01
N LYS A 114 -21.75 4.20 15.16
CA LYS A 114 -22.71 4.28 16.26
C LYS A 114 -23.91 3.32 16.07
N GLY A 115 -24.34 3.17 14.83
CA GLY A 115 -25.41 2.25 14.46
C GLY A 115 -24.89 0.90 13.97
N GLU A 116 -25.82 -0.03 13.72
CA GLU A 116 -25.50 -1.30 13.05
C GLU A 116 -25.26 -1.06 11.56
N ILE A 117 -24.21 -1.64 11.00
CA ILE A 117 -23.93 -1.61 9.55
C ILE A 117 -25.00 -2.46 8.84
N LEU A 118 -25.74 -1.84 7.95
CA LEU A 118 -26.77 -2.47 7.15
C LEU A 118 -26.23 -2.91 5.79
N ASP A 119 -25.50 -2.02 5.12
CA ASP A 119 -24.94 -2.23 3.78
C ASP A 119 -23.99 -1.07 3.44
N GLY A 120 -23.51 -1.03 2.20
CA GLY A 120 -22.73 0.07 1.67
C GLY A 120 -22.20 -0.24 0.28
N LYS A 121 -21.51 0.74 -0.28
CA LYS A 121 -20.84 0.64 -1.58
C LYS A 121 -19.41 1.04 -1.44
N MET A 122 -18.55 0.47 -2.28
CA MET A 122 -17.12 0.81 -2.28
C MET A 122 -16.61 0.91 -3.72
N ARG A 123 -15.64 1.79 -3.93
CA ARG A 123 -15.00 1.97 -5.24
C ARG A 123 -13.53 2.31 -5.04
N VAL A 124 -12.68 1.68 -5.83
CA VAL A 124 -11.29 2.12 -6.03
C VAL A 124 -11.23 2.84 -7.37
N ASP A 125 -11.01 4.14 -7.32
CA ASP A 125 -10.69 4.97 -8.48
C ASP A 125 -9.23 4.66 -8.88
N LEU A 126 -9.06 3.89 -9.95
CA LEU A 126 -7.72 3.47 -10.38
C LEU A 126 -6.88 4.65 -10.85
N TRP A 127 -7.48 5.65 -11.53
CA TRP A 127 -6.75 6.80 -12.04
C TRP A 127 -6.04 7.59 -10.93
N ASN A 128 -6.72 7.74 -9.81
CA ASN A 128 -6.20 8.46 -8.65
C ASN A 128 -5.64 7.54 -7.56
N ALA A 129 -5.82 6.22 -7.67
CA ALA A 129 -5.48 5.22 -6.66
C ALA A 129 -6.07 5.56 -5.27
N GLU A 130 -7.33 5.93 -5.25
CA GLU A 130 -8.08 6.33 -4.07
C GLU A 130 -9.29 5.44 -3.88
N THR A 131 -9.61 5.09 -2.64
CA THR A 131 -10.82 4.31 -2.30
C THR A 131 -11.86 5.21 -1.67
N THR A 132 -13.10 5.09 -2.14
CA THR A 132 -14.28 5.68 -1.50
C THR A 132 -15.21 4.58 -1.03
N ALA A 133 -15.89 4.80 0.10
CA ALA A 133 -16.93 3.92 0.58
C ALA A 133 -18.08 4.72 1.21
N ASP A 134 -19.29 4.30 0.93
CA ASP A 134 -20.50 4.76 1.57
C ASP A 134 -21.04 3.63 2.47
N ILE A 135 -20.98 3.82 3.78
CA ILE A 135 -21.39 2.84 4.77
C ILE A 135 -22.74 3.28 5.33
N VAL A 136 -23.75 2.47 5.10
CA VAL A 136 -25.13 2.72 5.57
C VAL A 136 -25.34 2.00 6.89
N THR A 137 -25.84 2.73 7.89
CA THR A 137 -26.10 2.19 9.22
C THR A 137 -27.52 2.48 9.67
N THR A 138 -27.95 1.90 10.78
CA THR A 138 -29.23 2.21 11.41
C THR A 138 -29.32 3.64 11.96
N LYS A 139 -28.19 4.39 12.02
CA LYS A 139 -28.10 5.74 12.59
C LYS A 139 -27.72 6.82 11.57
N GLY A 140 -27.48 6.45 10.33
CA GLY A 140 -27.10 7.39 9.27
C GLY A 140 -26.13 6.78 8.27
N LYS A 141 -25.17 7.59 7.84
CA LYS A 141 -24.14 7.15 6.89
C LYS A 141 -22.76 7.64 7.30
N ILE A 142 -21.75 6.88 6.92
CA ILE A 142 -20.34 7.27 6.99
C ILE A 142 -19.79 7.23 5.57
N HIS A 143 -19.28 8.36 5.09
CA HIS A 143 -18.55 8.47 3.83
C HIS A 143 -17.07 8.42 4.12
N LEU A 144 -16.39 7.44 3.57
CA LEU A 144 -14.95 7.22 3.73
C LEU A 144 -14.24 7.51 2.42
N HIS A 145 -13.10 8.21 2.51
CA HIS A 145 -12.19 8.42 1.40
C HIS A 145 -10.76 8.17 1.89
N SER A 146 -10.06 7.22 1.26
CA SER A 146 -8.75 6.76 1.72
C SER A 146 -7.75 6.63 0.59
N PHE A 147 -6.46 6.86 0.89
CA PHE A 147 -5.34 6.54 0.02
C PHE A 147 -4.08 6.21 0.83
N VAL A 148 -3.23 5.37 0.25
CA VAL A 148 -1.83 5.16 0.67
C VAL A 148 -0.99 6.09 -0.20
N HIS A 149 -0.32 7.07 0.41
CA HIS A 149 0.43 8.07 -0.35
C HIS A 149 1.51 7.42 -1.24
N SER A 150 1.62 7.88 -2.48
CA SER A 150 2.50 7.28 -3.49
C SER A 150 3.97 7.14 -3.06
N ASP A 151 4.52 8.10 -2.31
CA ASP A 151 5.93 8.12 -1.92
C ASP A 151 6.17 8.00 -0.41
N LYS A 152 5.28 8.57 0.41
CA LYS A 152 5.43 8.61 1.88
C LYS A 152 4.82 7.39 2.53
N MET A 153 5.35 6.96 3.66
CA MET A 153 4.79 5.87 4.47
C MET A 153 3.57 6.34 5.28
N ILE A 154 2.59 6.94 4.58
CA ILE A 154 1.40 7.55 5.17
C ILE A 154 0.14 6.99 4.51
N ILE A 155 -0.79 6.53 5.36
CA ILE A 155 -2.18 6.28 5.03
C ILE A 155 -3.00 7.48 5.50
N VAL A 156 -3.88 7.96 4.65
CA VAL A 156 -4.78 9.07 4.97
C VAL A 156 -6.21 8.62 4.71
N THR A 157 -7.05 8.68 5.75
CA THR A 157 -8.46 8.32 5.64
C THR A 157 -9.31 9.47 6.13
N LYS A 158 -10.03 10.11 5.23
CA LYS A 158 -10.99 11.16 5.53
C LYS A 158 -12.39 10.56 5.65
N THR A 159 -13.13 11.02 6.66
CA THR A 159 -14.52 10.62 6.87
C THR A 159 -15.42 11.84 7.05
N THR A 160 -16.61 11.76 6.49
CA THR A 160 -17.74 12.64 6.79
C THR A 160 -18.96 11.79 7.13
N THR A 161 -19.92 12.35 7.84
CA THR A 161 -21.04 11.58 8.38
C THR A 161 -22.38 12.29 8.17
N GLU A 162 -23.43 11.50 8.06
CA GLU A 162 -24.82 11.93 8.06
C GLU A 162 -25.55 11.32 9.26
N GLY A 163 -26.58 12.01 9.73
CA GLY A 163 -27.39 11.53 10.85
C GLY A 163 -26.62 11.55 12.18
N GLU A 164 -26.75 10.48 12.98
CA GLU A 164 -26.12 10.36 14.29
C GLU A 164 -24.71 9.75 14.24
N GLU A 165 -24.19 9.43 13.05
CA GLU A 165 -22.87 8.78 12.89
C GLU A 165 -21.65 9.67 13.20
N LYS A 166 -21.85 10.94 13.53
CA LYS A 166 -20.77 11.84 13.96
C LYS A 166 -19.93 11.32 15.13
N ASP A 167 -20.51 10.41 15.93
CA ASP A 167 -19.89 9.84 17.14
C ASP A 167 -19.23 8.48 16.88
N PHE A 168 -19.00 8.08 15.62
CA PHE A 168 -18.20 6.90 15.32
C PHE A 168 -16.82 7.00 15.95
N ARG A 169 -16.16 5.87 16.24
CA ARG A 169 -14.82 5.84 16.83
C ARG A 169 -13.86 5.01 16.00
N TRP A 170 -12.59 5.40 16.05
CA TRP A 170 -11.48 4.60 15.61
C TRP A 170 -10.93 3.77 16.78
N GLU A 171 -10.44 2.57 16.47
CA GLU A 171 -9.70 1.74 17.40
C GLU A 171 -8.50 1.14 16.69
N TRP A 172 -7.30 1.34 17.23
CA TRP A 172 -6.13 0.60 16.81
C TRP A 172 -6.10 -0.76 17.48
N VAL A 173 -6.05 -1.83 16.70
CA VAL A 173 -5.93 -3.21 17.16
C VAL A 173 -4.57 -3.75 16.70
N PRO A 174 -3.55 -3.80 17.57
CA PRO A 174 -2.24 -4.30 17.21
C PRO A 174 -2.28 -5.80 16.95
N ALA A 175 -1.47 -6.25 16.02
CA ALA A 175 -1.26 -7.68 15.82
C ALA A 175 -0.13 -8.21 16.74
N PRO A 176 -0.16 -9.49 17.12
CA PRO A 176 0.84 -10.07 18.03
C PRO A 176 2.19 -10.31 17.38
N SER A 177 2.50 -9.77 16.22
CA SER A 177 3.75 -9.96 15.45
C SER A 177 4.25 -11.40 15.39
N GLU A 178 3.34 -12.26 15.08
CA GLU A 178 3.59 -13.65 14.74
C GLU A 178 3.44 -13.82 13.22
N SER A 179 4.34 -14.58 12.62
CA SER A 179 4.19 -14.84 11.18
C SER A 179 2.96 -15.71 10.92
N PRO A 180 2.25 -15.53 9.81
CA PRO A 180 1.16 -16.43 9.44
C PRO A 180 1.59 -17.90 9.38
N ARG A 181 2.84 -18.19 9.05
CA ARG A 181 3.39 -19.55 9.05
C ARG A 181 3.47 -20.14 10.46
N TYR A 182 3.85 -19.35 11.45
CA TYR A 182 3.83 -19.76 12.85
C TYR A 182 2.39 -20.04 13.30
N LEU A 183 1.45 -19.15 13.00
CA LEU A 183 0.04 -19.33 13.31
C LEU A 183 -0.53 -20.58 12.65
N PHE A 184 -0.18 -20.84 11.41
CA PHE A 184 -0.56 -22.07 10.69
C PHE A 184 0.01 -23.31 11.38
N ALA A 185 1.28 -23.32 11.73
CA ALA A 185 1.94 -24.46 12.36
C ALA A 185 1.38 -24.82 13.75
N LYS A 186 0.83 -23.84 14.47
CA LYS A 186 0.12 -24.07 15.75
C LYS A 186 -1.25 -24.71 15.59
N GLY A 187 -1.82 -24.69 14.39
CA GLY A 187 -3.14 -25.28 14.12
C GLY A 187 -3.11 -26.81 14.27
N GLU A 188 -4.25 -27.38 14.67
CA GLU A 188 -4.39 -28.82 14.80
C GLU A 188 -4.22 -29.53 13.45
N GLY A 189 -3.62 -30.71 13.50
CA GLY A 189 -3.46 -31.57 12.30
C GLY A 189 -2.31 -31.17 11.35
N ASN A 190 -1.57 -30.10 11.63
CA ASN A 190 -0.45 -29.70 10.80
C ASN A 190 0.78 -30.60 10.99
N TRP A 191 1.43 -30.94 9.88
CA TRP A 191 2.66 -31.74 9.85
C TRP A 191 3.90 -30.93 10.26
N ILE A 192 3.82 -29.57 10.16
CA ILE A 192 4.87 -28.68 10.62
C ILE A 192 4.70 -28.48 12.13
N LYS A 193 5.73 -28.76 12.90
CA LYS A 193 5.73 -28.55 14.35
C LYS A 193 6.52 -27.29 14.70
N VAL A 194 5.94 -26.45 15.52
CA VAL A 194 6.67 -25.35 16.15
C VAL A 194 7.61 -25.91 17.20
N PRO A 195 8.90 -25.53 17.22
CA PRO A 195 9.80 -25.92 18.29
C PRO A 195 9.27 -25.47 19.66
N GLU A 196 9.44 -26.32 20.70
CA GLU A 196 8.99 -26.00 22.06
C GLU A 196 9.63 -24.73 22.62
N ASP A 197 10.88 -24.47 22.23
CA ASP A 197 11.69 -23.33 22.66
C ASP A 197 11.60 -22.13 21.70
N TYR A 198 10.65 -22.10 20.78
CA TYR A 198 10.50 -20.99 19.84
C TYR A 198 10.08 -19.70 20.56
N PRO A 199 10.96 -18.70 20.68
CA PRO A 199 10.64 -17.48 21.42
C PRO A 199 9.70 -16.61 20.60
N LEU A 200 8.64 -16.12 21.22
CA LEU A 200 7.75 -15.14 20.61
C LEU A 200 8.39 -13.76 20.62
N ASN A 201 8.03 -12.92 19.65
CA ASN A 201 8.31 -11.50 19.73
C ASN A 201 7.56 -10.89 20.93
N PRO A 202 8.14 -9.88 21.62
CA PRO A 202 7.42 -9.16 22.67
C PRO A 202 6.09 -8.62 22.16
N ALA A 203 5.10 -8.51 23.03
CA ALA A 203 3.86 -7.87 22.68
C ALA A 203 4.07 -6.39 22.27
N PRO A 204 3.31 -5.86 21.30
CA PRO A 204 3.39 -4.45 20.98
C PRO A 204 2.93 -3.59 22.18
N GLU A 205 3.66 -2.50 22.41
CA GLU A 205 3.29 -1.48 23.40
C GLU A 205 2.45 -0.40 22.71
N VAL A 206 1.29 -0.10 23.29
CA VAL A 206 0.38 0.92 22.76
C VAL A 206 0.29 2.07 23.74
N THR A 207 0.51 3.30 23.28
CA THR A 207 0.43 4.53 24.08
C THR A 207 -0.47 5.55 23.40
N GLY A 208 -1.05 6.45 24.19
CA GLY A 208 -1.93 7.48 23.67
C GLY A 208 -3.41 7.12 23.76
N THR A 209 -4.20 7.63 22.82
CA THR A 209 -5.67 7.50 22.76
C THR A 209 -6.12 7.03 21.37
N GLU A 210 -7.42 6.83 21.17
CA GLU A 210 -8.02 6.56 19.86
C GLU A 210 -7.74 7.68 18.84
N LYS A 211 -7.61 8.94 19.32
CA LYS A 211 -7.39 10.11 18.45
C LYS A 211 -5.93 10.39 18.12
N GLU A 212 -5.03 10.02 19.01
CA GLU A 212 -3.60 10.21 18.81
C GLU A 212 -2.83 9.18 19.63
N GLY A 213 -1.96 8.42 19.01
CA GLY A 213 -1.23 7.40 19.71
C GLY A 213 -0.10 6.80 18.90
N MET A 214 0.53 5.83 19.51
CA MET A 214 1.61 5.04 18.92
C MET A 214 1.55 3.61 19.44
N SER A 215 1.68 2.67 18.52
CA SER A 215 1.97 1.27 18.81
C SER A 215 3.39 0.97 18.34
N TYR A 216 4.22 0.38 19.18
CA TYR A 216 5.57 -0.01 18.76
C TYR A 216 5.95 -1.36 19.35
N GLN A 217 6.85 -2.04 18.65
CA GLN A 217 7.30 -3.35 19.04
C GLN A 217 8.78 -3.54 18.70
N LYS A 218 9.57 -3.90 19.69
CA LYS A 218 10.93 -4.39 19.49
C LYS A 218 10.88 -5.86 19.11
N LEU A 219 11.67 -6.25 18.11
CA LEU A 219 11.72 -7.64 17.66
C LEU A 219 12.87 -8.40 18.32
N GLN A 220 12.71 -9.72 18.47
CA GLN A 220 13.71 -10.61 19.10
C GLN A 220 15.07 -10.57 18.40
N ALA A 221 15.07 -10.45 17.08
CA ALA A 221 16.31 -10.38 16.29
C ALA A 221 16.96 -8.99 16.26
N GLY A 222 16.40 -8.03 16.97
CA GLY A 222 16.70 -6.60 16.82
C GLY A 222 15.78 -5.93 15.80
N GLY A 223 15.88 -4.62 15.73
CA GLY A 223 14.95 -3.80 14.95
C GLY A 223 13.67 -3.49 15.70
N GLU A 224 12.85 -2.64 15.08
CA GLU A 224 11.63 -2.11 15.69
C GLU A 224 10.58 -1.83 14.62
N THR A 225 9.32 -2.09 14.93
CA THR A 225 8.18 -1.66 14.12
C THR A 225 7.36 -0.64 14.91
N ALA A 226 6.94 0.44 14.27
CA ALA A 226 6.12 1.47 14.88
C ALA A 226 4.96 1.89 13.97
N VAL A 227 3.79 2.10 14.58
CA VAL A 227 2.62 2.68 13.95
C VAL A 227 2.24 3.92 14.76
N ALA A 228 2.29 5.09 14.15
CA ALA A 228 1.85 6.34 14.77
C ALA A 228 0.60 6.84 14.08
N TRP A 229 -0.35 7.37 14.85
CA TRP A 229 -1.59 7.91 14.28
C TRP A 229 -2.03 9.18 14.96
N LYS A 230 -2.77 9.98 14.19
CA LYS A 230 -3.46 11.17 14.67
C LYS A 230 -4.75 11.39 13.90
N GLU A 231 -5.82 11.67 14.61
CA GLU A 231 -7.04 12.16 14.01
C GLU A 231 -7.10 13.69 14.10
N THR A 232 -7.44 14.32 13.01
CA THR A 232 -7.71 15.77 12.97
C THR A 232 -9.16 16.02 12.58
N VAL A 233 -9.80 17.00 13.21
CA VAL A 233 -11.20 17.35 12.93
C VAL A 233 -11.27 18.80 12.47
N LYS A 234 -11.89 19.04 11.32
CA LYS A 234 -12.09 20.38 10.79
C LYS A 234 -13.41 20.47 10.01
N LYS A 235 -14.28 21.37 10.43
CA LYS A 235 -15.58 21.64 9.76
C LYS A 235 -16.43 20.38 9.53
N GLY A 236 -16.46 19.46 10.51
CA GLY A 236 -17.20 18.19 10.41
C GLY A 236 -16.50 17.08 9.62
N GLU A 237 -15.40 17.36 8.93
CA GLU A 237 -14.53 16.34 8.35
C GLU A 237 -13.57 15.83 9.41
N ARG A 238 -13.45 14.51 9.53
CA ARG A 238 -12.47 13.83 10.38
C ARG A 238 -11.44 13.17 9.47
N VAL A 239 -10.16 13.35 9.76
CA VAL A 239 -9.08 12.76 8.98
C VAL A 239 -8.17 11.97 9.92
N LEU A 240 -8.10 10.67 9.71
CA LEU A 240 -7.16 9.78 10.35
C LEU A 240 -5.88 9.72 9.50
N TRP A 241 -4.75 10.01 10.12
CA TRP A 241 -3.42 9.94 9.57
C TRP A 241 -2.69 8.80 10.25
N VAL A 242 -2.10 7.90 9.48
CA VAL A 242 -1.39 6.73 10.00
C VAL A 242 -0.06 6.60 9.30
N ASN A 243 1.02 6.58 10.06
CA ASN A 243 2.34 6.17 9.58
C ASN A 243 2.63 4.76 10.08
N LEU A 244 3.28 3.93 9.25
CA LEU A 244 3.78 2.62 9.63
C LEU A 244 5.21 2.48 9.12
N THR A 245 6.14 2.34 10.04
CA THR A 245 7.59 2.28 9.79
C THR A 245 8.21 1.04 10.44
N HIS A 246 9.21 0.49 9.79
CA HIS A 246 10.06 -0.58 10.31
C HIS A 246 11.52 -0.17 10.17
N SER A 247 12.32 -0.47 11.17
CA SER A 247 13.77 -0.30 11.14
C SER A 247 14.47 -1.59 11.55
N TYR A 248 15.55 -1.94 10.84
CA TYR A 248 16.40 -3.08 11.11
C TYR A 248 17.77 -2.87 10.44
N PRO A 249 18.92 -3.14 11.11
CA PRO A 249 19.05 -3.64 12.48
C PRO A 249 18.83 -2.59 13.57
N GLU A 250 18.71 -1.33 13.21
CA GLU A 250 18.46 -0.21 14.13
C GLU A 250 17.10 -0.36 14.80
N SER A 251 16.91 0.33 15.94
CA SER A 251 15.66 0.37 16.69
C SER A 251 15.20 1.82 16.87
N ASN A 252 14.93 2.50 15.75
CA ASN A 252 14.53 3.90 15.68
C ASN A 252 13.21 4.15 14.94
N ALA A 253 12.44 3.08 14.68
CA ALA A 253 11.17 3.19 13.97
C ALA A 253 10.18 4.14 14.64
N ARG A 254 10.19 4.25 15.98
CA ARG A 254 9.34 5.19 16.74
C ARG A 254 9.64 6.64 16.41
N GLU A 255 10.91 7.00 16.34
CA GLU A 255 11.34 8.37 16.02
C GLU A 255 10.98 8.70 14.56
N ILE A 256 11.31 7.80 13.63
CA ILE A 256 11.00 7.95 12.21
C ILE A 256 9.49 8.09 12.03
N SER A 257 8.70 7.19 12.63
CA SER A 257 7.23 7.20 12.50
C SER A 257 6.60 8.50 13.00
N ARG A 258 7.09 9.03 14.13
CA ARG A 258 6.63 10.32 14.67
C ARG A 258 6.95 11.47 13.72
N ASN A 259 8.19 11.54 13.26
CA ASN A 259 8.65 12.63 12.39
C ASN A 259 7.90 12.63 11.05
N GLU A 260 7.73 11.46 10.44
CA GLU A 260 6.99 11.32 9.18
C GLU A 260 5.50 11.67 9.33
N LEU A 261 4.88 11.30 10.46
CA LEU A 261 3.50 11.67 10.75
C LEU A 261 3.36 13.19 10.92
N GLU A 262 4.28 13.83 11.65
CA GLU A 262 4.28 15.29 11.82
C GLU A 262 4.51 16.01 10.50
N ASP A 263 5.39 15.51 9.64
CA ASP A 263 5.62 16.04 8.30
C ASP A 263 4.38 15.94 7.43
N ALA A 264 3.67 14.82 7.49
CA ALA A 264 2.42 14.62 6.77
C ALA A 264 1.34 15.60 7.25
N LEU A 265 1.22 15.79 8.54
CA LEU A 265 0.28 16.76 9.15
C LEU A 265 0.59 18.19 8.72
N ARG A 266 1.88 18.59 8.67
CA ARG A 266 2.32 19.92 8.18
C ARG A 266 2.03 20.08 6.69
N CYS A 267 2.25 19.04 5.88
CA CYS A 267 1.94 19.05 4.46
C CYS A 267 0.44 19.25 4.20
N GLY A 268 -0.37 18.59 5.01
CA GLY A 268 -1.83 18.68 4.98
C GLY A 268 -2.48 17.86 3.86
N TYR A 269 -3.75 17.50 4.09
CA TYR A 269 -4.53 16.59 3.25
C TYR A 269 -4.47 16.92 1.75
N LYS A 270 -4.78 18.17 1.38
CA LYS A 270 -4.88 18.58 -0.03
C LYS A 270 -3.55 18.47 -0.78
N ASN A 271 -2.43 18.79 -0.12
CA ASN A 271 -1.12 18.71 -0.75
C ASN A 271 -0.66 17.24 -0.90
N LEU A 272 -0.90 16.40 0.11
CA LEU A 272 -0.62 14.97 0.00
C LEU A 272 -1.46 14.32 -1.09
N GLN A 273 -2.76 14.60 -1.15
CA GLN A 273 -3.62 14.09 -2.21
C GLN A 273 -3.15 14.54 -3.59
N LYS A 274 -2.76 15.82 -3.74
CA LYS A 274 -2.24 16.35 -5.00
C LYS A 274 -0.99 15.60 -5.47
N THR A 275 0.02 15.45 -4.60
CA THR A 275 1.28 14.76 -4.94
C THR A 275 1.07 13.27 -5.18
N HIS A 276 0.17 12.63 -4.43
CA HIS A 276 -0.26 11.27 -4.64
C HIS A 276 -0.85 11.07 -6.04
N ARG A 277 -1.84 11.89 -6.41
CA ARG A 277 -2.46 11.83 -7.75
C ARG A 277 -1.47 12.13 -8.86
N GLN A 278 -0.58 13.11 -8.68
CA GLN A 278 0.44 13.43 -9.69
C GLN A 278 1.30 12.22 -10.05
N TRP A 279 1.70 11.41 -9.07
CA TRP A 279 2.47 10.20 -9.31
C TRP A 279 1.66 9.18 -10.13
N TRP A 280 0.43 8.87 -9.71
CA TRP A 280 -0.41 7.89 -10.38
C TRP A 280 -0.84 8.35 -11.78
N ASN A 281 -1.15 9.61 -11.94
CA ASN A 281 -1.52 10.19 -13.25
C ASN A 281 -0.32 10.25 -14.22
N ALA A 282 0.91 10.22 -13.73
CA ALA A 282 2.11 10.06 -14.56
C ALA A 282 2.43 8.60 -14.87
N TYR A 283 2.02 7.66 -14.02
CA TYR A 283 2.29 6.24 -14.16
C TYR A 283 1.54 5.60 -15.34
N TYR A 284 0.23 5.79 -15.42
CA TYR A 284 -0.59 5.13 -16.43
C TYR A 284 -0.24 5.52 -17.86
N PRO A 285 0.03 6.80 -18.20
CA PRO A 285 0.40 7.18 -19.57
C PRO A 285 1.76 6.68 -20.04
N ALA A 286 2.57 6.05 -19.17
CA ALA A 286 3.86 5.48 -19.57
C ALA A 286 3.70 4.29 -20.56
N SER A 287 2.53 3.66 -20.60
CA SER A 287 2.17 2.63 -21.58
C SER A 287 0.68 2.72 -21.91
N PHE A 288 0.27 2.16 -23.03
CA PHE A 288 -1.14 2.11 -23.40
C PHE A 288 -1.52 0.76 -23.99
N LEU A 289 -2.61 0.22 -23.49
CA LEU A 289 -3.24 -0.99 -24.03
C LEU A 289 -4.76 -0.76 -24.06
N THR A 290 -5.38 -1.12 -25.18
CA THR A 290 -6.83 -1.28 -25.26
C THR A 290 -7.15 -2.61 -25.92
N LEU A 291 -8.20 -3.28 -25.48
CA LEU A 291 -8.63 -4.59 -25.97
C LEU A 291 -10.11 -4.55 -26.35
N PRO A 292 -10.52 -5.29 -27.41
CA PRO A 292 -11.93 -5.39 -27.79
C PRO A 292 -12.82 -6.00 -26.70
N GLU A 293 -12.23 -6.85 -25.85
CA GLU A 293 -12.93 -7.51 -24.74
C GLU A 293 -12.75 -6.70 -23.45
N GLY A 294 -13.78 -5.96 -23.04
CA GLY A 294 -13.75 -5.06 -21.89
C GLY A 294 -13.31 -5.75 -20.58
N VAL A 295 -13.67 -7.02 -20.36
CA VAL A 295 -13.25 -7.75 -19.16
C VAL A 295 -11.72 -7.97 -19.13
N LYS A 296 -11.11 -8.30 -20.28
CA LYS A 296 -9.67 -8.49 -20.37
C LYS A 296 -8.92 -7.16 -20.26
N GLU A 297 -9.48 -6.09 -20.85
CA GLU A 297 -8.93 -4.73 -20.70
C GLU A 297 -8.96 -4.29 -19.24
N ASN A 298 -10.10 -4.47 -18.58
CA ASN A 298 -10.24 -4.15 -17.16
C ASN A 298 -9.26 -4.96 -16.30
N PHE A 299 -9.14 -6.28 -16.54
CA PHE A 299 -8.17 -7.12 -15.83
C PHE A 299 -6.74 -6.62 -16.00
N TYR A 300 -6.34 -6.23 -17.21
CA TYR A 300 -5.00 -5.66 -17.45
C TYR A 300 -4.74 -4.42 -16.60
N TRP A 301 -5.66 -3.46 -16.59
CA TRP A 301 -5.48 -2.20 -15.87
C TRP A 301 -5.53 -2.39 -14.35
N ILE A 302 -6.36 -3.31 -13.85
CA ILE A 302 -6.34 -3.72 -12.44
C ILE A 302 -4.97 -4.35 -12.09
N GLN A 303 -4.39 -5.20 -12.96
CA GLN A 303 -3.06 -5.76 -12.70
C GLN A 303 -1.95 -4.69 -12.72
N MET A 304 -2.02 -3.70 -13.61
CA MET A 304 -1.10 -2.57 -13.62
C MET A 304 -1.18 -1.78 -12.30
N TYR A 305 -2.38 -1.48 -11.84
CA TYR A 305 -2.60 -0.87 -10.52
C TYR A 305 -2.02 -1.71 -9.39
N LYS A 306 -2.31 -3.02 -9.39
CA LYS A 306 -1.83 -3.97 -8.38
C LYS A 306 -0.30 -4.03 -8.35
N LEU A 307 0.35 -4.12 -9.50
CA LEU A 307 1.81 -4.13 -9.60
C LEU A 307 2.42 -2.85 -9.01
N ALA A 308 1.94 -1.68 -9.40
CA ALA A 308 2.45 -0.42 -8.88
C ALA A 308 2.16 -0.20 -7.39
N SER A 309 1.07 -0.78 -6.89
CA SER A 309 0.74 -0.80 -5.46
C SER A 309 1.61 -1.78 -4.66
N ALA A 310 2.03 -2.89 -5.28
CA ALA A 310 2.73 -3.98 -4.62
C ALA A 310 4.25 -3.88 -4.65
N THR A 311 4.82 -3.24 -5.67
CA THR A 311 6.28 -3.14 -5.85
C THR A 311 6.66 -1.89 -6.63
N ARG A 312 7.90 -1.41 -6.42
CA ARG A 312 8.54 -0.32 -7.16
C ARG A 312 10.04 -0.54 -7.21
N ALA A 313 10.69 0.13 -8.17
CA ALA A 313 12.13 -0.02 -8.40
C ALA A 313 13.00 0.38 -7.19
N ASP A 314 12.51 1.31 -6.37
CA ASP A 314 13.19 1.86 -5.20
C ASP A 314 12.69 1.29 -3.86
N ARG A 315 11.90 0.20 -3.90
CA ARG A 315 11.29 -0.43 -2.72
C ARG A 315 11.79 -1.85 -2.53
N ALA A 316 11.39 -2.46 -1.41
CA ALA A 316 11.68 -3.87 -1.15
C ALA A 316 11.12 -4.77 -2.26
N LEU A 317 11.79 -5.90 -2.49
CA LEU A 317 11.30 -6.91 -3.44
C LEU A 317 9.93 -7.41 -3.00
N ILE A 318 9.05 -7.56 -3.99
CA ILE A 318 7.72 -8.11 -3.77
C ILE A 318 7.83 -9.58 -3.36
N ASP A 319 7.10 -9.96 -2.33
CA ASP A 319 6.75 -11.35 -2.05
C ASP A 319 5.37 -11.70 -2.65
N CYS A 320 4.90 -12.92 -2.44
CA CYS A 320 3.63 -13.39 -3.00
C CYS A 320 2.39 -12.61 -2.50
N THR A 321 2.49 -11.91 -1.38
CA THR A 321 1.39 -11.14 -0.76
C THR A 321 1.51 -9.63 -0.99
N GLY A 322 2.63 -9.13 -1.51
CA GLY A 322 2.88 -7.70 -1.60
C GLY A 322 2.86 -7.02 -0.21
N PRO A 323 2.47 -5.75 -0.11
CA PRO A 323 2.37 -5.07 1.19
C PRO A 323 1.17 -5.56 2.03
N TRP A 324 0.31 -6.38 1.48
CA TRP A 324 -0.91 -6.87 2.14
C TRP A 324 -0.66 -8.22 2.81
N LEU A 325 -0.92 -8.29 4.11
CA LEU A 325 -0.73 -9.49 4.91
C LEU A 325 -1.86 -9.62 5.92
N THR A 326 -2.44 -10.82 6.03
CA THR A 326 -3.52 -11.10 6.97
C THR A 326 -3.21 -12.30 7.85
N LYS A 327 -3.99 -12.50 8.90
CA LYS A 327 -3.87 -13.66 9.82
C LYS A 327 -4.20 -14.98 9.14
N THR A 328 -5.08 -14.95 8.15
CA THR A 328 -5.47 -16.16 7.43
C THR A 328 -4.29 -16.58 6.56
N PRO A 329 -3.67 -17.73 6.84
CA PRO A 329 -2.63 -18.22 5.95
C PRO A 329 -3.26 -18.41 4.58
N VAL A 330 -2.66 -17.81 3.56
CA VAL A 330 -2.93 -18.26 2.19
C VAL A 330 -2.58 -19.71 2.21
N SER A 331 -3.56 -20.59 1.95
CA SER A 331 -3.30 -22.01 1.92
C SER A 331 -2.28 -22.26 0.82
N TYR A 332 -1.06 -22.56 1.20
CA TYR A 332 -0.03 -23.05 0.29
C TYR A 332 -0.31 -24.50 -0.15
N THR A 333 -1.59 -24.85 -0.22
CA THR A 333 -2.06 -26.13 -0.77
C THR A 333 -2.27 -25.96 -2.25
N HIS A 334 -1.20 -25.96 -2.97
CA HIS A 334 -1.17 -26.34 -4.39
C HIS A 334 0.08 -27.18 -4.65
#